data_e0bc5382acb947dff0b91b1384bd7c31
#
_entry.id   e0bc5382acb947dff0b91b1384bd7c31
#
_cell.length_a   1.000
_cell.length_b   1.000
_cell.length_c   1.000
_cell.angle_alpha   90.00
_cell.angle_beta   90.00
_cell.angle_gamma   90.00
#
_symmetry.space_group_name_H-M   'P 1'
#
loop_
_entity.id
_entity.type
_entity.pdbx_description
1 polymer ?
#
loop_
_entity_poly.entity_id
_entity_poly.type
_entity_poly.pdbx_seq_one_letter_code
_entity_poly.pdbx_strand_id
1 'polypeptide(L)'
;TLKASRTPSAEYAWPLHKLPAGVRNGQAWFSRQEMDTQPQAQAALRGQEIAWLADPIDMMLLHIQGSGRLLIQQDGRTERTVRVAFAGTNGQPYRSINTWLQQQGAPITPWPDATKAWARAHPQRVNELLWSNPRYVFFREEALSDLDAQFGPRGAQGVALTPGRSIAVDPGSVPYGTPVWLSTQGPAGRFNKLVLAQDTGSAIVGAVRADYFTGWG
;
A
#
# COMPACT_ATOMS: atom_id res chain seq x y z
N THR A 1 -9.85 2.56 -5.85
CA THR A 1 -10.10 3.82 -5.11
C THR A 1 -10.78 3.50 -3.79
N LEU A 2 -10.22 3.97 -2.67
CA LEU A 2 -10.72 3.72 -1.32
C LEU A 2 -11.50 4.95 -0.83
N LYS A 3 -12.60 4.71 -0.10
CA LYS A 3 -13.31 5.79 0.60
C LYS A 3 -12.54 6.21 1.83
N ALA A 4 -12.46 7.52 2.08
CA ALA A 4 -11.73 8.08 3.22
C ALA A 4 -12.40 9.38 3.70
N SER A 5 -12.15 9.75 4.96
CA SER A 5 -12.60 11.01 5.58
C SER A 5 -11.40 11.85 6.01
N ARG A 6 -11.58 13.17 6.07
CA ARG A 6 -10.57 14.09 6.65
C ARG A 6 -10.60 14.11 8.17
N THR A 7 -11.69 13.66 8.75
CA THR A 7 -11.89 13.63 10.20
C THR A 7 -12.17 12.20 10.67
N PRO A 8 -11.71 11.82 11.85
CA PRO A 8 -12.03 10.51 12.42
C PRO A 8 -13.51 10.42 12.79
N SER A 9 -14.05 9.23 12.67
CA SER A 9 -15.39 8.88 13.12
C SER A 9 -15.47 7.40 13.46
N ALA A 10 -16.61 6.92 13.96
CA ALA A 10 -16.81 5.49 14.17
C ALA A 10 -16.68 4.66 12.88
N GLU A 11 -17.03 5.24 11.72
CA GLU A 11 -16.86 4.60 10.41
C GLU A 11 -15.44 4.73 9.89
N TYR A 12 -14.80 5.90 10.06
CA TYR A 12 -13.47 6.21 9.53
C TYR A 12 -12.47 6.30 10.69
N ALA A 13 -11.94 5.16 11.12
CA ALA A 13 -11.11 5.05 12.31
C ALA A 13 -9.61 4.78 12.03
N TRP A 14 -9.23 4.46 10.78
CA TRP A 14 -7.88 3.99 10.45
C TRP A 14 -7.06 5.05 9.72
N PRO A 15 -6.12 5.75 10.42
CA PRO A 15 -5.42 6.89 9.88
C PRO A 15 -4.30 6.51 8.91
N LEU A 16 -4.12 7.34 7.90
CA LEU A 16 -2.91 7.40 7.08
C LEU A 16 -2.10 8.63 7.47
N HIS A 17 -0.80 8.47 7.71
CA HIS A 17 0.05 9.54 8.19
C HIS A 17 1.05 10.00 7.14
N LYS A 18 1.38 11.30 7.19
CA LYS A 18 2.60 11.86 6.59
C LYS A 18 3.82 11.34 7.32
N LEU A 19 4.98 11.43 6.66
CA LEU A 19 6.25 11.18 7.33
C LEU A 19 6.48 12.26 8.38
N PRO A 20 6.60 11.91 9.68
CA PRO A 20 6.81 12.90 10.73
C PRO A 20 8.12 13.65 10.57
N ALA A 21 8.14 14.92 11.01
CA ALA A 21 9.37 15.71 11.02
C ALA A 21 10.46 15.00 11.86
N GLY A 22 11.68 14.95 11.33
CA GLY A 22 12.82 14.27 11.98
C GLY A 22 12.91 12.77 11.74
N VAL A 23 11.89 12.13 11.15
CA VAL A 23 11.96 10.72 10.74
C VAL A 23 12.49 10.66 9.31
N ARG A 24 13.58 9.91 9.10
CA ARG A 24 14.15 9.70 7.77
C ARG A 24 13.64 8.39 7.17
N ASN A 25 13.36 8.41 5.88
CA ASN A 25 12.94 7.20 5.16
C ASN A 25 13.95 6.06 5.37
N GLY A 26 13.44 4.90 5.80
CA GLY A 26 14.24 3.69 6.03
C GLY A 26 15.08 3.69 7.30
N GLN A 27 15.10 4.78 8.07
CA GLN A 27 15.72 4.80 9.40
C GLN A 27 14.81 4.09 10.41
N ALA A 28 15.40 3.24 11.25
CA ALA A 28 14.68 2.56 12.31
C ALA A 28 13.95 3.55 13.23
N TRP A 29 12.65 3.41 13.31
CA TRP A 29 11.75 4.17 14.16
C TRP A 29 10.76 3.20 14.84
N PHE A 30 9.78 3.70 15.55
CA PHE A 30 8.78 2.88 16.23
C PHE A 30 8.11 1.88 15.29
N SER A 31 7.93 0.64 15.74
CA SER A 31 7.11 -0.36 15.06
C SER A 31 5.64 0.08 15.01
N ARG A 32 4.83 -0.56 14.16
CA ARG A 32 3.39 -0.29 14.10
C ARG A 32 2.71 -0.41 15.47
N GLN A 33 3.04 -1.44 16.24
CA GLN A 33 2.51 -1.62 17.60
C GLN A 33 2.90 -0.46 18.52
N GLU A 34 4.18 -0.08 18.51
CA GLU A 34 4.67 1.04 19.33
C GLU A 34 4.04 2.38 18.91
N MET A 35 3.77 2.58 17.62
CA MET A 35 3.06 3.77 17.12
C MET A 35 1.64 3.88 17.71
N ASP A 36 0.98 2.74 17.92
CA ASP A 36 -0.37 2.70 18.48
C ASP A 36 -0.38 2.73 20.02
N THR A 37 0.71 2.34 20.68
CA THR A 37 0.72 2.12 22.13
C THR A 37 1.64 3.05 22.92
N GLN A 38 2.66 3.64 22.30
CA GLN A 38 3.63 4.48 23.01
C GLN A 38 3.29 5.98 22.87
N PRO A 39 3.18 6.71 24.00
CA PRO A 39 2.83 8.13 23.99
C PRO A 39 3.75 9.01 23.15
N GLN A 40 5.04 8.69 23.11
CA GLN A 40 6.04 9.44 22.32
C GLN A 40 5.78 9.30 20.81
N ALA A 41 5.48 8.09 20.35
CA ALA A 41 5.16 7.85 18.94
C ALA A 41 3.83 8.52 18.57
N GLN A 42 2.80 8.39 19.41
CA GLN A 42 1.51 9.04 19.22
C GLN A 42 1.62 10.57 19.18
N ALA A 43 2.46 11.16 20.05
CA ALA A 43 2.72 12.59 20.02
C ALA A 43 3.36 13.07 18.71
N ALA A 44 4.28 12.28 18.15
CA ALA A 44 4.92 12.58 16.87
C ALA A 44 3.98 12.44 15.67
N LEU A 45 2.96 11.58 15.77
CA LEU A 45 1.96 11.33 14.72
C LEU A 45 0.80 12.33 14.75
N ARG A 46 0.56 12.96 15.89
CA ARG A 46 -0.55 13.91 16.05
C ARG A 46 -0.42 15.08 15.06
N GLY A 47 -1.48 15.31 14.26
CA GLY A 47 -1.50 16.32 13.21
C GLY A 47 -0.77 15.92 11.93
N GLN A 48 -0.28 14.68 11.83
CA GLN A 48 0.31 14.14 10.61
C GLN A 48 -0.69 13.31 9.79
N GLU A 49 -1.93 13.22 10.24
CA GLU A 49 -2.98 12.45 9.58
C GLU A 49 -3.36 13.11 8.24
N ILE A 50 -3.36 12.33 7.17
CA ILE A 50 -3.81 12.76 5.83
C ILE A 50 -5.32 12.53 5.71
N ALA A 51 -5.75 11.33 6.09
CA ALA A 51 -7.12 10.87 6.00
C ALA A 51 -7.32 9.63 6.86
N TRP A 52 -8.56 9.28 7.13
CA TRP A 52 -8.97 8.05 7.83
C TRP A 52 -9.73 7.14 6.88
N LEU A 53 -9.40 5.86 6.89
CA LEU A 53 -10.07 4.80 6.14
C LEU A 53 -11.08 4.07 7.02
N ALA A 54 -12.10 3.49 6.40
CA ALA A 54 -13.10 2.70 7.10
C ALA A 54 -12.65 1.26 7.39
N ASP A 55 -11.84 0.68 6.51
CA ASP A 55 -11.43 -0.73 6.59
C ASP A 55 -9.91 -0.82 6.92
N PRO A 56 -9.52 -1.52 8.02
CA PRO A 56 -8.12 -1.68 8.41
C PRO A 56 -7.30 -2.49 7.40
N ILE A 57 -7.95 -3.40 6.67
CA ILE A 57 -7.26 -4.21 5.67
C ILE A 57 -7.01 -3.40 4.39
N ASP A 58 -7.92 -2.51 4.01
CA ASP A 58 -7.68 -1.55 2.93
C ASP A 58 -6.52 -0.60 3.27
N MET A 59 -6.44 -0.14 4.52
CA MET A 59 -5.27 0.62 5.01
C MET A 59 -3.99 -0.22 4.89
N MET A 60 -4.00 -1.47 5.34
CA MET A 60 -2.83 -2.36 5.24
C MET A 60 -2.43 -2.62 3.79
N LEU A 61 -3.39 -2.85 2.90
CA LEU A 61 -3.13 -2.99 1.46
C LEU A 61 -2.44 -1.77 0.88
N LEU A 62 -2.91 -0.58 1.25
CA LEU A 62 -2.30 0.67 0.80
C LEU A 62 -0.85 0.80 1.28
N HIS A 63 -0.56 0.38 2.52
CA HIS A 63 0.81 0.31 3.04
C HIS A 63 1.68 -0.71 2.29
N ILE A 64 1.11 -1.81 1.82
CA ILE A 64 1.83 -2.81 1.01
C ILE A 64 2.10 -2.26 -0.40
N GLN A 65 1.11 -1.61 -1.00
CA GLN A 65 1.19 -1.07 -2.37
C GLN A 65 2.01 0.22 -2.45
N GLY A 66 2.09 1.00 -1.35
CA GLY A 66 2.83 2.26 -1.29
C GLY A 66 2.17 3.45 -2.01
N SER A 67 1.07 3.25 -2.71
CA SER A 67 0.31 4.33 -3.35
C SER A 67 -1.14 3.93 -3.61
N GLY A 68 -2.02 4.92 -3.75
CA GLY A 68 -3.42 4.67 -4.06
C GLY A 68 -4.23 5.95 -4.29
N ARG A 69 -5.52 5.77 -4.56
CA ARG A 69 -6.48 6.86 -4.71
C ARG A 69 -7.47 6.82 -3.56
N LEU A 70 -7.70 7.99 -2.97
CA LEU A 70 -8.69 8.19 -1.91
C LEU A 70 -9.82 9.05 -2.44
N LEU A 71 -11.04 8.54 -2.32
CA LEU A 71 -12.25 9.31 -2.51
C LEU A 71 -12.61 9.95 -1.17
N ILE A 72 -12.27 11.21 -1.02
CA ILE A 72 -12.53 11.94 0.22
C ILE A 72 -14.02 12.24 0.32
N GLN A 73 -14.58 11.85 1.44
CA GLN A 73 -15.96 12.13 1.80
C GLN A 73 -15.99 13.07 3.00
N GLN A 74 -16.85 14.08 2.94
CA GLN A 74 -17.14 14.98 4.04
C GLN A 74 -18.64 15.17 4.12
N ASP A 75 -19.22 15.00 5.31
CA ASP A 75 -20.67 15.13 5.58
C ASP A 75 -21.54 14.29 4.61
N GLY A 76 -21.07 13.07 4.28
CA GLY A 76 -21.76 12.15 3.38
C GLY A 76 -21.70 12.53 1.89
N ARG A 77 -20.96 13.59 1.54
CA ARG A 77 -20.74 14.02 0.15
C ARG A 77 -19.33 13.73 -0.30
N THR A 78 -19.17 13.39 -1.57
CA THR A 78 -17.85 13.29 -2.19
C THR A 78 -17.28 14.69 -2.40
N GLU A 79 -16.15 14.98 -1.76
CA GLU A 79 -15.44 16.24 -1.94
C GLU A 79 -14.56 16.18 -3.19
N ARG A 80 -13.62 15.25 -3.20
CA ARG A 80 -12.68 15.06 -4.30
C ARG A 80 -11.96 13.72 -4.24
N THR A 81 -11.38 13.31 -5.36
CA THR A 81 -10.42 12.23 -5.39
C THR A 81 -9.00 12.80 -5.28
N VAL A 82 -8.21 12.25 -4.35
CA VAL A 82 -6.79 12.58 -4.19
C VAL A 82 -5.96 11.34 -4.40
N ARG A 83 -4.69 11.53 -4.73
CA ARG A 83 -3.69 10.50 -4.76
C ARG A 83 -2.87 10.54 -3.48
N VAL A 84 -2.58 9.38 -2.91
CA VAL A 84 -1.54 9.22 -1.90
C VAL A 84 -0.39 8.42 -2.48
N ALA A 85 0.83 8.89 -2.24
CA ALA A 85 2.05 8.30 -2.74
C ALA A 85 3.03 8.07 -1.59
N PHE A 86 3.91 7.09 -1.77
CA PHE A 86 4.96 6.74 -0.82
C PHE A 86 5.82 7.95 -0.46
N ALA A 87 6.00 8.19 0.83
CA ALA A 87 6.86 9.24 1.37
C ALA A 87 8.05 8.65 2.17
N GLY A 88 7.89 7.46 2.74
CA GLY A 88 8.92 6.80 3.51
C GLY A 88 8.39 5.65 4.35
N THR A 89 9.27 5.01 5.09
CA THR A 89 8.92 3.94 6.03
C THR A 89 9.53 4.20 7.40
N ASN A 90 9.02 3.49 8.41
CA ASN A 90 9.60 3.46 9.75
C ASN A 90 10.87 2.59 9.89
N GLY A 91 11.46 2.13 8.78
CA GLY A 91 12.68 1.32 8.80
C GLY A 91 12.53 -0.09 9.39
N GLN A 92 11.32 -0.49 9.78
CA GLN A 92 11.05 -1.84 10.29
C GLN A 92 10.93 -2.86 9.16
N PRO A 93 11.28 -4.13 9.40
CA PRO A 93 11.16 -5.19 8.41
C PRO A 93 9.68 -5.46 8.06
N TYR A 94 9.42 -5.79 6.80
CA TYR A 94 8.11 -6.28 6.39
C TYR A 94 7.88 -7.71 6.87
N ARG A 95 6.70 -7.95 7.44
CA ARG A 95 6.20 -9.29 7.76
C ARG A 95 4.80 -9.44 7.17
N SER A 96 4.55 -10.57 6.50
CA SER A 96 3.25 -10.83 5.89
C SER A 96 2.19 -11.11 6.96
N ILE A 97 1.11 -10.35 6.95
CA ILE A 97 -0.06 -10.61 7.81
C ILE A 97 -0.71 -11.96 7.48
N ASN A 98 -0.58 -12.44 6.24
CA ASN A 98 -1.09 -13.76 5.85
C ASN A 98 -0.35 -14.88 6.57
N THR A 99 0.96 -14.75 6.81
CA THR A 99 1.72 -15.72 7.60
C THR A 99 1.18 -15.80 9.03
N TRP A 100 0.88 -14.66 9.64
CA TRP A 100 0.28 -14.63 10.97
C TRP A 100 -1.12 -15.27 10.97
N LEU A 101 -1.98 -14.96 9.99
CA LEU A 101 -3.31 -15.57 9.84
C LEU A 101 -3.24 -17.10 9.69
N GLN A 102 -2.31 -17.60 8.89
CA GLN A 102 -2.09 -19.06 8.75
C GLN A 102 -1.71 -19.69 10.09
N GLN A 103 -0.87 -19.05 10.89
CA GLN A 103 -0.51 -19.52 12.24
C GLN A 103 -1.71 -19.53 13.19
N GLN A 104 -2.73 -18.68 12.94
CA GLN A 104 -4.01 -18.71 13.68
C GLN A 104 -5.01 -19.74 13.12
N GLY A 105 -4.62 -20.54 12.11
CA GLY A 105 -5.53 -21.45 11.44
C GLY A 105 -6.59 -20.80 10.55
N ALA A 106 -6.41 -19.52 10.22
CA ALA A 106 -7.37 -18.76 9.44
C ALA A 106 -7.13 -18.92 7.92
N PRO A 107 -8.18 -18.89 7.09
CA PRO A 107 -8.04 -18.88 5.65
C PRO A 107 -7.41 -17.57 5.18
N ILE A 108 -6.57 -17.64 4.14
CA ILE A 108 -5.92 -16.49 3.52
C ILE A 108 -6.35 -16.29 2.07
N THR A 109 -7.19 -17.16 1.55
CA THR A 109 -7.70 -17.08 0.17
C THR A 109 -9.22 -17.15 0.15
N PRO A 110 -9.86 -16.41 -0.77
CA PRO A 110 -9.29 -15.44 -1.70
C PRO A 110 -8.77 -14.18 -0.98
N TRP A 111 -7.62 -13.69 -1.42
CA TRP A 111 -7.03 -12.45 -0.92
C TRP A 111 -7.59 -11.25 -1.69
N PRO A 112 -7.96 -10.11 -1.06
CA PRO A 112 -7.90 -9.81 0.40
C PRO A 112 -9.18 -10.20 1.17
N ASP A 113 -10.19 -10.77 0.52
CA ASP A 113 -11.53 -10.96 1.06
C ASP A 113 -11.54 -11.88 2.30
N ALA A 114 -10.75 -12.95 2.29
CA ALA A 114 -10.61 -13.84 3.43
C ALA A 114 -10.08 -13.10 4.67
N THR A 115 -9.08 -12.23 4.49
CA THR A 115 -8.51 -11.41 5.57
C THR A 115 -9.51 -10.39 6.08
N LYS A 116 -10.27 -9.74 5.20
CA LYS A 116 -11.35 -8.82 5.57
C LYS A 116 -12.47 -9.55 6.35
N ALA A 117 -12.85 -10.73 5.91
CA ALA A 117 -13.84 -11.55 6.60
C ALA A 117 -13.35 -11.94 8.01
N TRP A 118 -12.09 -12.34 8.13
CA TRP A 118 -11.49 -12.65 9.43
C TRP A 118 -11.48 -11.44 10.36
N ALA A 119 -11.06 -10.26 9.87
CA ALA A 119 -11.02 -9.04 10.66
C ALA A 119 -12.40 -8.63 11.17
N ARG A 120 -13.45 -8.76 10.34
CA ARG A 120 -14.84 -8.50 10.76
C ARG A 120 -15.35 -9.49 11.81
N ALA A 121 -14.94 -10.75 11.73
CA ALA A 121 -15.31 -11.79 12.69
C ALA A 121 -14.55 -11.65 14.03
N HIS A 122 -13.41 -10.97 14.04
CA HIS A 122 -12.53 -10.83 15.21
C HIS A 122 -12.13 -9.36 15.46
N PRO A 123 -13.09 -8.44 15.64
CA PRO A 123 -12.79 -7.00 15.72
C PRO A 123 -11.83 -6.66 16.89
N GLN A 124 -11.88 -7.39 18.00
CA GLN A 124 -10.98 -7.23 19.15
C GLN A 124 -9.52 -7.67 18.86
N ARG A 125 -9.29 -8.43 17.78
CA ARG A 125 -7.97 -8.94 17.41
C ARG A 125 -7.37 -8.28 16.15
N VAL A 126 -8.07 -7.29 15.60
CA VAL A 126 -7.59 -6.58 14.39
C VAL A 126 -6.22 -5.94 14.63
N ASN A 127 -6.00 -5.35 15.78
CA ASN A 127 -4.70 -4.76 16.10
C ASN A 127 -3.58 -5.80 16.16
N GLU A 128 -3.82 -6.99 16.70
CA GLU A 128 -2.83 -8.09 16.70
C GLU A 128 -2.44 -8.45 15.26
N LEU A 129 -3.43 -8.55 14.36
CA LEU A 129 -3.20 -8.81 12.94
C LEU A 129 -2.34 -7.71 12.30
N LEU A 130 -2.70 -6.44 12.51
CA LEU A 130 -1.96 -5.32 11.94
C LEU A 130 -0.53 -5.22 12.51
N TRP A 131 -0.37 -5.43 13.82
CA TRP A 131 0.93 -5.38 14.52
C TRP A 131 1.86 -6.53 14.14
N SER A 132 1.32 -7.63 13.61
CA SER A 132 2.14 -8.73 13.09
C SER A 132 3.08 -8.28 11.95
N ASN A 133 2.71 -7.19 11.26
CA ASN A 133 3.61 -6.46 10.34
C ASN A 133 4.12 -5.19 11.02
N PRO A 134 5.36 -5.17 11.56
CA PRO A 134 5.91 -4.01 12.26
C PRO A 134 6.19 -2.83 11.33
N ARG A 135 6.29 -3.08 10.00
CA ARG A 135 6.55 -2.03 9.02
C ARG A 135 5.34 -1.12 8.85
N TYR A 136 5.62 0.19 8.83
CA TYR A 136 4.65 1.24 8.52
C TYR A 136 5.14 2.05 7.33
N VAL A 137 4.23 2.40 6.42
CA VAL A 137 4.50 3.27 5.28
C VAL A 137 3.83 4.62 5.52
N PHE A 138 4.60 5.68 5.38
CA PHE A 138 4.12 7.05 5.40
C PHE A 138 3.82 7.53 3.99
N PHE A 139 2.86 8.43 3.87
CA PHE A 139 2.37 8.90 2.59
C PHE A 139 2.54 10.41 2.45
N ARG A 140 2.47 10.88 1.22
CA ARG A 140 2.21 12.28 0.88
C ARG A 140 0.98 12.35 0.00
N GLU A 141 0.20 13.39 0.17
CA GLU A 141 -0.91 13.67 -0.73
C GLU A 141 -0.39 14.37 -1.99
N GLU A 142 -0.90 13.96 -3.13
CA GLU A 142 -0.61 14.56 -4.42
C GLU A 142 -1.93 14.93 -5.10
N ALA A 143 -1.95 16.05 -5.79
CA ALA A 143 -3.08 16.38 -6.65
C ALA A 143 -3.21 15.31 -7.75
N LEU A 144 -4.42 14.89 -8.01
CA LEU A 144 -4.73 13.99 -9.11
C LEU A 144 -5.08 14.85 -10.32
N SER A 145 -4.17 14.95 -11.31
CA SER A 145 -4.46 15.59 -12.59
C SER A 145 -5.41 14.73 -13.43
N ASP A 146 -6.11 15.33 -14.38
CA ASP A 146 -6.99 14.60 -15.30
C ASP A 146 -6.21 13.52 -16.07
N LEU A 147 -4.96 13.79 -16.40
CA LEU A 147 -4.07 12.85 -17.04
C LEU A 147 -3.73 11.67 -16.10
N ASP A 148 -3.35 11.96 -14.85
CA ASP A 148 -3.06 10.93 -13.85
C ASP A 148 -4.34 10.14 -13.46
N ALA A 149 -5.52 10.70 -13.68
CA ALA A 149 -6.79 10.00 -13.46
C ALA A 149 -7.03 8.88 -14.50
N GLN A 150 -6.51 9.05 -15.72
CA GLN A 150 -6.67 8.08 -16.82
C GLN A 150 -5.65 6.95 -16.78
N PHE A 151 -4.46 7.20 -16.23
CA PHE A 151 -3.36 6.24 -16.16
C PHE A 151 -3.20 5.65 -14.77
N GLY A 152 -2.28 4.69 -14.62
CA GLY A 152 -1.89 4.08 -13.37
C GLY A 152 -1.16 5.06 -12.41
N PRO A 153 -0.77 4.59 -11.23
CA PRO A 153 0.08 5.36 -10.33
C PRO A 153 1.42 5.66 -11.00
N ARG A 154 2.12 6.70 -10.51
CA ARG A 154 3.52 6.91 -10.92
C ARG A 154 4.39 5.82 -10.29
N GLY A 155 5.07 5.06 -11.13
CA GLY A 155 6.07 4.09 -10.70
C GLY A 155 7.37 4.76 -10.23
N ALA A 156 8.32 3.94 -9.78
CA ALA A 156 9.61 4.40 -9.28
C ALA A 156 10.46 5.12 -10.35
N GLN A 157 10.23 4.86 -11.63
CA GLN A 157 10.82 5.62 -12.74
C GLN A 157 10.30 7.06 -12.84
N GLY A 158 9.23 7.41 -12.11
CA GLY A 158 8.60 8.75 -12.17
C GLY A 158 7.56 8.92 -13.28
N VAL A 159 7.23 7.86 -14.04
CA VAL A 159 6.22 7.85 -15.09
C VAL A 159 4.96 7.12 -14.63
N ALA A 160 3.81 7.46 -15.23
CA ALA A 160 2.56 6.76 -14.94
C ALA A 160 2.59 5.32 -15.49
N LEU A 161 2.21 4.35 -14.66
CA LEU A 161 2.14 2.96 -15.06
C LEU A 161 0.96 2.74 -16.02
N THR A 162 1.20 1.99 -17.08
CA THR A 162 0.17 1.63 -18.05
C THR A 162 -0.30 0.21 -17.79
N PRO A 163 -1.62 0.00 -17.55
CA PRO A 163 -2.17 -1.34 -17.39
C PRO A 163 -1.78 -2.26 -18.54
N GLY A 164 -1.30 -3.43 -18.21
CA GLY A 164 -0.91 -4.42 -19.19
C GLY A 164 0.38 -4.12 -19.96
N ARG A 165 1.14 -3.07 -19.58
CA ARG A 165 2.39 -2.67 -20.23
C ARG A 165 3.54 -2.35 -19.28
N SER A 166 3.25 -2.11 -18.01
CA SER A 166 4.25 -1.80 -16.99
C SER A 166 4.50 -2.97 -16.07
N ILE A 167 5.76 -3.14 -15.66
CA ILE A 167 6.19 -4.10 -14.64
C ILE A 167 7.04 -3.41 -13.59
N ALA A 168 6.96 -3.94 -12.37
CA ALA A 168 7.90 -3.64 -11.31
C ALA A 168 8.99 -4.72 -11.29
N VAL A 169 10.24 -4.29 -11.13
CA VAL A 169 11.44 -5.13 -11.21
C VAL A 169 12.41 -4.82 -10.08
N ASP A 170 13.44 -5.65 -9.93
CA ASP A 170 14.64 -5.31 -9.16
C ASP A 170 15.54 -4.38 -10.00
N PRO A 171 15.68 -3.09 -9.64
CA PRO A 171 16.45 -2.14 -10.44
C PRO A 171 17.96 -2.43 -10.45
N GLY A 172 18.46 -3.23 -9.49
CA GLY A 172 19.84 -3.72 -9.50
C GLY A 172 20.10 -4.76 -10.59
N SER A 173 19.05 -5.41 -11.07
CA SER A 173 19.12 -6.44 -12.12
C SER A 173 18.58 -5.95 -13.46
N VAL A 174 17.52 -5.15 -13.47
CA VAL A 174 16.85 -4.63 -14.66
C VAL A 174 16.66 -3.12 -14.51
N PRO A 175 17.43 -2.27 -15.22
CA PRO A 175 17.28 -0.81 -15.14
C PRO A 175 15.88 -0.34 -15.58
N TYR A 176 15.41 0.75 -14.96
CA TYR A 176 14.15 1.37 -15.39
C TYR A 176 14.19 1.82 -16.85
N GLY A 177 13.07 1.68 -17.55
CA GLY A 177 12.93 1.97 -18.98
C GLY A 177 13.31 0.81 -19.88
N THR A 178 13.84 -0.30 -19.33
CA THR A 178 14.20 -1.47 -20.13
C THR A 178 12.95 -2.12 -20.72
N PRO A 179 12.89 -2.32 -22.07
CA PRO A 179 11.87 -3.16 -22.67
C PRO A 179 12.14 -4.63 -22.35
N VAL A 180 11.13 -5.31 -21.84
CA VAL A 180 11.21 -6.72 -21.45
C VAL A 180 10.18 -7.53 -22.20
N TRP A 181 10.61 -8.62 -22.83
CA TRP A 181 9.69 -9.61 -23.36
C TRP A 181 9.32 -10.58 -22.25
N LEU A 182 8.15 -10.37 -21.66
CA LEU A 182 7.61 -11.24 -20.62
C LEU A 182 7.01 -12.49 -21.27
N SER A 183 7.58 -13.66 -20.97
CA SER A 183 7.09 -14.95 -21.44
C SER A 183 6.93 -15.87 -20.22
N THR A 184 5.70 -16.18 -19.87
CA THR A 184 5.39 -17.02 -18.70
C THR A 184 4.13 -17.86 -18.98
N GLN A 185 3.90 -18.85 -18.10
CA GLN A 185 2.72 -19.67 -18.13
C GLN A 185 2.04 -19.64 -16.75
N GLY A 186 0.76 -19.37 -16.76
CA GLY A 186 -0.06 -19.33 -15.54
C GLY A 186 -1.34 -20.18 -15.71
N PRO A 187 -2.23 -20.18 -14.71
CA PRO A 187 -3.50 -20.92 -14.77
C PRO A 187 -4.38 -20.53 -15.97
N ALA A 188 -4.29 -19.28 -16.44
CA ALA A 188 -5.01 -18.77 -17.61
C ALA A 188 -4.34 -19.08 -18.94
N GLY A 189 -3.22 -19.84 -18.96
CA GLY A 189 -2.48 -20.22 -20.15
C GLY A 189 -1.16 -19.45 -20.33
N ARG A 190 -0.63 -19.49 -21.55
CA ARG A 190 0.64 -18.83 -21.91
C ARG A 190 0.44 -17.32 -22.04
N PHE A 191 1.34 -16.56 -21.42
CA PHE A 191 1.35 -15.11 -21.44
C PHE A 191 2.65 -14.59 -22.06
N ASN A 192 2.53 -13.95 -23.23
CA ASN A 192 3.66 -13.38 -23.98
C ASN A 192 3.38 -11.90 -24.28
N LYS A 193 4.21 -11.01 -23.75
CA LYS A 193 3.96 -9.57 -23.90
C LYS A 193 5.22 -8.72 -23.81
N LEU A 194 5.32 -7.69 -24.65
CA LEU A 194 6.31 -6.64 -24.48
C LEU A 194 5.82 -5.67 -23.40
N VAL A 195 6.64 -5.45 -22.39
CA VAL A 195 6.39 -4.58 -21.25
C VAL A 195 7.59 -3.69 -20.95
N LEU A 196 7.42 -2.68 -20.10
CA LEU A 196 8.47 -1.75 -19.70
C LEU A 196 8.71 -1.86 -18.18
N ALA A 197 9.98 -1.91 -17.79
CA ALA A 197 10.40 -1.85 -16.40
C ALA A 197 10.27 -0.42 -15.88
N GLN A 198 9.20 -0.10 -15.14
CA GLN A 198 8.87 1.27 -14.77
C GLN A 198 8.64 1.46 -13.27
N ASP A 199 8.67 0.37 -12.50
CA ASP A 199 8.41 0.39 -11.07
C ASP A 199 9.31 -0.59 -10.32
N THR A 200 9.25 -0.56 -9.00
CA THR A 200 9.92 -1.49 -8.08
C THR A 200 9.13 -1.68 -6.80
N GLY A 201 9.55 -2.61 -5.98
CA GLY A 201 9.05 -2.82 -4.62
C GLY A 201 10.09 -3.53 -3.77
N SER A 202 10.08 -3.28 -2.46
CA SER A 202 11.09 -3.85 -1.54
C SER A 202 11.11 -5.39 -1.49
N ALA A 203 10.03 -6.05 -1.94
CA ALA A 203 9.94 -7.50 -2.04
C ALA A 203 10.26 -8.03 -3.45
N ILE A 204 10.51 -7.14 -4.42
CA ILE A 204 10.81 -7.49 -5.81
C ILE A 204 12.32 -7.53 -5.95
N VAL A 205 12.89 -8.71 -5.74
CA VAL A 205 14.33 -8.94 -5.72
C VAL A 205 14.70 -10.06 -6.69
N GLY A 206 15.78 -9.85 -7.45
CA GLY A 206 16.35 -10.80 -8.39
C GLY A 206 15.95 -10.57 -9.86
N ALA A 207 16.83 -11.03 -10.75
CA ALA A 207 16.76 -10.75 -12.19
C ALA A 207 15.52 -11.31 -12.91
N VAL A 208 14.91 -12.35 -12.38
CA VAL A 208 13.78 -13.06 -13.02
C VAL A 208 12.44 -12.78 -12.33
N ARG A 209 12.43 -11.91 -11.32
CA ARG A 209 11.22 -11.45 -10.65
C ARG A 209 10.64 -10.22 -11.32
N ALA A 210 9.37 -10.29 -11.70
CA ALA A 210 8.62 -9.13 -12.17
C ALA A 210 7.18 -9.17 -11.65
N ASP A 211 6.69 -8.03 -11.16
CA ASP A 211 5.29 -7.88 -10.78
C ASP A 211 4.58 -7.07 -11.87
N TYR A 212 3.55 -7.67 -12.46
CA TYR A 212 2.85 -7.13 -13.63
C TYR A 212 1.70 -6.21 -13.22
N PHE A 213 1.69 -4.99 -13.74
CA PHE A 213 0.62 -4.03 -13.45
C PHE A 213 -0.62 -4.30 -14.32
N THR A 214 -1.69 -4.77 -13.68
CA THR A 214 -2.96 -5.10 -14.35
C THR A 214 -3.92 -3.90 -14.44
N GLY A 215 -3.64 -2.82 -13.72
CA GLY A 215 -4.49 -1.63 -13.64
C GLY A 215 -5.11 -1.41 -12.26
N TRP A 216 -6.07 -0.51 -12.24
CA TRP A 216 -6.88 -0.25 -11.05
C TRP A 216 -7.94 -1.34 -10.91
N GLY A 217 -7.97 -1.99 -9.76
CA GLY A 217 -9.04 -2.92 -9.39
C GLY A 217 -10.32 -2.19 -9.00
#